data_56dbd55b32917723798e9bb9d3c950cd
#
_entry.id   56dbd55b32917723798e9bb9d3c950cd
#
_cell.length_a   1.000
_cell.length_b   1.000
_cell.length_c   1.000
_cell.angle_alpha   90.00
_cell.angle_beta   90.00
_cell.angle_gamma   90.00
#
_symmetry.space_group_name_H-M   'P 1'
#
loop_
_entity.id
_entity.type
_entity.pdbx_description
1 polymer ?
#
loop_
_entity_poly.entity_id
_entity_poly.type
_entity_poly.pdbx_seq_one_letter_code
_entity_poly.pdbx_strand_id
1 'polypeptide(L)'
;MRILLTNDDGVEAAGIEALVRVLSPRHTVVVAAPAFEQSGMSHAITVKRCIRLDRYRPLEENYGVTAYRIEGTPADCVKLYLEAISADIYPEYVISGINHGANLGTDVLYSGTANAAMEAYLHGITATAVSLDMKSEISYDTAATLLEENLTSLFYEEGKVNFYNVNFPRQFCEGGPQFVFTQLGRRDYINAFQKMEDEDGRECYFLGGEILDEGNSEATDIVAAERGYISVTPLQTDLTDYIYLEKLLR
;
A
#
# COMPACT_ATOMS: atom_id res chain seq x y z
N MET A 1 -18.81 -7.47 -1.74
CA MET A 1 -18.09 -6.62 -2.73
C MET A 1 -17.14 -7.48 -3.53
N ARG A 2 -16.71 -7.02 -4.69
CA ARG A 2 -15.63 -7.61 -5.50
C ARG A 2 -14.37 -6.81 -5.20
N ILE A 3 -13.37 -7.47 -4.63
CA ILE A 3 -12.15 -6.84 -4.13
C ILE A 3 -10.94 -7.39 -4.87
N LEU A 4 -10.12 -6.51 -5.42
CA LEU A 4 -8.78 -6.85 -5.92
C LEU A 4 -7.76 -6.60 -4.81
N LEU A 5 -6.95 -7.61 -4.52
CA LEU A 5 -5.80 -7.51 -3.62
C LEU A 5 -4.50 -7.50 -4.41
N THR A 6 -3.61 -6.63 -4.00
CA THR A 6 -2.23 -6.54 -4.48
C THR A 6 -1.29 -6.17 -3.33
N ASN A 7 0.00 -6.11 -3.56
CA ASN A 7 1.02 -5.62 -2.62
C ASN A 7 2.34 -5.33 -3.36
N ASP A 8 3.40 -4.99 -2.64
CA ASP A 8 4.78 -4.92 -3.14
C ASP A 8 5.73 -5.94 -2.46
N ASP A 9 5.29 -6.62 -1.39
CA ASP A 9 6.04 -7.70 -0.74
C ASP A 9 6.03 -9.02 -1.54
N GLY A 10 5.14 -9.14 -2.54
CA GLY A 10 4.97 -10.33 -3.37
C GLY A 10 3.79 -11.22 -2.97
N VAL A 11 3.37 -12.09 -3.91
CA VAL A 11 2.17 -12.92 -3.76
C VAL A 11 2.24 -13.95 -2.61
N GLU A 12 3.46 -14.28 -2.15
CA GLU A 12 3.74 -15.23 -1.07
C GLU A 12 3.80 -14.56 0.32
N ALA A 13 3.65 -13.24 0.38
CA ALA A 13 3.79 -12.50 1.62
C ALA A 13 2.64 -12.75 2.61
N ALA A 14 2.97 -12.80 3.91
CA ALA A 14 1.99 -13.05 4.96
C ALA A 14 0.88 -11.97 5.04
N GLY A 15 1.21 -10.73 4.68
CA GLY A 15 0.26 -9.62 4.70
C GLY A 15 -0.90 -9.79 3.71
N ILE A 16 -0.60 -10.18 2.47
CA ILE A 16 -1.66 -10.41 1.47
C ILE A 16 -2.45 -11.69 1.77
N GLU A 17 -1.80 -12.74 2.29
CA GLU A 17 -2.48 -13.96 2.70
C GLU A 17 -3.47 -13.70 3.84
N ALA A 18 -3.11 -12.85 4.83
CA ALA A 18 -4.02 -12.45 5.89
C ALA A 18 -5.25 -11.70 5.36
N LEU A 19 -5.09 -10.80 4.38
CA LEU A 19 -6.21 -10.16 3.70
C LEU A 19 -7.10 -11.18 2.99
N VAL A 20 -6.52 -12.13 2.25
CA VAL A 20 -7.29 -13.18 1.58
C VAL A 20 -8.10 -13.99 2.58
N ARG A 21 -7.47 -14.45 3.67
CA ARG A 21 -8.10 -15.27 4.71
C ARG A 21 -9.29 -14.56 5.36
N VAL A 22 -9.16 -13.28 5.66
CA VAL A 22 -10.19 -12.48 6.35
C VAL A 22 -11.32 -12.06 5.40
N LEU A 23 -10.99 -11.65 4.17
CA LEU A 23 -11.96 -11.07 3.25
C LEU A 23 -12.72 -12.12 2.42
N SER A 24 -12.09 -13.22 2.03
CA SER A 24 -12.70 -14.20 1.12
C SER A 24 -14.00 -14.85 1.63
N PRO A 25 -14.25 -15.01 2.95
CA PRO A 25 -15.53 -15.54 3.42
C PRO A 25 -16.75 -14.65 3.17
N ARG A 26 -16.53 -13.35 2.97
CA ARG A 26 -17.61 -12.34 2.84
C ARG A 26 -17.61 -11.59 1.52
N HIS A 27 -16.52 -11.67 0.76
CA HIS A 27 -16.32 -10.91 -0.47
C HIS A 27 -15.84 -11.82 -1.61
N THR A 28 -16.09 -11.41 -2.86
CA THR A 28 -15.45 -12.02 -4.01
C THR A 28 -14.04 -11.41 -4.14
N VAL A 29 -13.03 -12.19 -3.81
CA VAL A 29 -11.63 -11.75 -3.77
C VAL A 29 -10.88 -12.28 -4.98
N VAL A 30 -10.11 -11.40 -5.60
CA VAL A 30 -9.09 -11.74 -6.60
C VAL A 30 -7.75 -11.19 -6.12
N VAL A 31 -6.69 -11.95 -6.33
CA VAL A 31 -5.31 -11.52 -6.05
C VAL A 31 -4.57 -11.33 -7.37
N ALA A 32 -3.94 -10.17 -7.54
CA ALA A 32 -2.98 -9.91 -8.60
C ALA A 32 -1.77 -9.22 -7.98
N ALA A 33 -0.71 -9.96 -7.72
CA ALA A 33 0.44 -9.48 -6.95
C ALA A 33 1.78 -9.85 -7.61
N PRO A 34 2.85 -9.08 -7.33
CA PRO A 34 4.17 -9.35 -7.86
C PRO A 34 4.68 -10.74 -7.50
N ALA A 35 5.44 -11.32 -8.43
CA ALA A 35 6.09 -12.61 -8.23
C ALA A 35 7.17 -12.58 -7.14
N PHE A 36 7.76 -11.41 -6.90
CA PHE A 36 8.85 -11.18 -5.98
C PHE A 36 8.67 -9.83 -5.31
N GLU A 37 9.34 -9.62 -4.19
CA GLU A 37 9.39 -8.34 -3.49
C GLU A 37 9.84 -7.20 -4.42
N GLN A 38 9.15 -6.05 -4.34
CA GLN A 38 9.32 -4.86 -5.17
C GLN A 38 9.39 -3.59 -4.30
N SER A 39 10.16 -3.64 -3.22
CA SER A 39 10.30 -2.50 -2.29
C SER A 39 10.90 -1.27 -2.97
N GLY A 40 10.37 -0.09 -2.65
CA GLY A 40 10.89 1.19 -3.14
C GLY A 40 10.67 1.46 -4.64
N MET A 41 9.76 0.74 -5.29
CA MET A 41 9.48 0.87 -6.73
C MET A 41 8.63 2.08 -7.09
N SER A 42 8.06 2.81 -6.13
CA SER A 42 7.19 3.95 -6.43
C SER A 42 6.07 3.55 -7.39
N HIS A 43 5.69 4.42 -8.33
CA HIS A 43 4.70 4.14 -9.38
C HIS A 43 5.36 3.67 -10.71
N ALA A 44 6.41 2.86 -10.62
CA ALA A 44 7.08 2.35 -11.81
C ALA A 44 6.19 1.39 -12.58
N ILE A 45 6.19 1.50 -13.92
CA ILE A 45 5.52 0.58 -14.84
C ILE A 45 6.50 -0.05 -15.81
N THR A 46 6.23 -1.29 -16.21
CA THR A 46 7.04 -2.02 -17.17
C THR A 46 6.67 -1.63 -18.59
N VAL A 47 7.61 -1.00 -19.28
CA VAL A 47 7.48 -0.65 -20.70
C VAL A 47 8.47 -1.44 -21.57
N LYS A 48 8.10 -1.74 -22.81
CA LYS A 48 8.96 -2.40 -23.84
C LYS A 48 9.43 -3.82 -23.53
N ARG A 49 8.83 -4.49 -22.54
CA ARG A 49 9.04 -5.93 -22.30
C ARG A 49 7.72 -6.60 -21.93
N CYS A 50 7.64 -7.91 -22.15
CA CYS A 50 6.44 -8.68 -21.74
C CYS A 50 6.41 -8.85 -20.23
N ILE A 51 5.21 -8.77 -19.67
CA ILE A 51 4.93 -9.14 -18.28
C ILE A 51 4.38 -10.57 -18.31
N ARG A 52 5.00 -11.48 -17.56
CA ARG A 52 4.51 -12.85 -17.39
C ARG A 52 3.49 -12.93 -16.28
N LEU A 53 2.52 -13.81 -16.46
CA LEU A 53 1.45 -14.03 -15.50
C LEU A 53 1.18 -15.52 -15.40
N ASP A 54 1.14 -16.03 -14.17
CA ASP A 54 0.79 -17.39 -13.84
C ASP A 54 -0.31 -17.43 -12.77
N ARG A 55 -1.06 -18.55 -12.70
CA ARG A 55 -2.01 -18.80 -11.60
C ARG A 55 -1.23 -19.17 -10.33
N TYR A 56 -1.55 -18.54 -9.21
CA TYR A 56 -0.94 -18.86 -7.92
C TYR A 56 -1.80 -19.83 -7.12
N ARG A 57 -1.56 -21.13 -7.33
CA ARG A 57 -2.35 -22.24 -6.81
C ARG A 57 -2.48 -22.29 -5.28
N PRO A 58 -1.45 -21.98 -4.46
CA PRO A 58 -1.59 -22.06 -3.01
C PRO A 58 -2.74 -21.23 -2.45
N LEU A 59 -2.96 -19.99 -2.89
CA LEU A 59 -4.10 -19.18 -2.44
C LEU A 59 -5.43 -19.72 -3.01
N GLU A 60 -5.44 -20.22 -4.24
CA GLU A 60 -6.63 -20.79 -4.87
C GLU A 60 -7.13 -22.02 -4.14
N GLU A 61 -6.21 -22.94 -3.80
CA GLU A 61 -6.53 -24.20 -3.15
C GLU A 61 -6.92 -24.03 -1.69
N ASN A 62 -6.26 -23.11 -0.97
CA ASN A 62 -6.49 -22.87 0.44
C ASN A 62 -7.76 -22.03 0.72
N TYR A 63 -8.09 -21.09 -0.16
CA TYR A 63 -9.12 -20.07 0.12
C TYR A 63 -10.21 -19.98 -0.95
N GLY A 64 -10.11 -20.71 -2.06
CA GLY A 64 -11.11 -20.71 -3.13
C GLY A 64 -11.17 -19.40 -3.93
N VAL A 65 -10.13 -18.58 -3.84
CA VAL A 65 -10.03 -17.29 -4.58
C VAL A 65 -9.38 -17.49 -5.95
N THR A 66 -9.47 -16.48 -6.81
CA THR A 66 -8.63 -16.43 -8.03
C THR A 66 -7.35 -15.67 -7.69
N ALA A 67 -6.17 -16.25 -7.99
CA ALA A 67 -4.90 -15.62 -7.67
C ALA A 67 -3.91 -15.68 -8.83
N TYR A 68 -3.28 -14.53 -9.10
CA TYR A 68 -2.27 -14.35 -10.14
C TYR A 68 -0.94 -13.93 -9.53
N ARG A 69 0.12 -14.57 -9.99
CA ARG A 69 1.53 -14.25 -9.74
C ARG A 69 2.07 -13.56 -11.00
N ILE A 70 2.53 -12.32 -10.85
CA ILE A 70 2.87 -11.46 -11.99
C ILE A 70 4.34 -11.02 -11.91
N GLU A 71 5.11 -11.23 -12.98
CA GLU A 71 6.50 -10.76 -13.08
C GLU A 71 6.53 -9.26 -13.48
N GLY A 72 5.98 -8.42 -12.65
CA GLY A 72 5.85 -6.97 -12.85
C GLY A 72 5.95 -6.20 -11.56
N THR A 73 5.85 -4.87 -11.65
CA THR A 73 5.75 -3.98 -10.49
C THR A 73 4.38 -4.08 -9.85
N PRO A 74 4.18 -3.54 -8.63
CA PRO A 74 2.85 -3.46 -8.00
C PRO A 74 1.82 -2.71 -8.86
N ALA A 75 2.22 -1.61 -9.49
CA ALA A 75 1.36 -0.86 -10.41
C ALA A 75 1.04 -1.67 -11.68
N ASP A 76 2.01 -2.42 -12.24
CA ASP A 76 1.76 -3.34 -13.34
C ASP A 76 0.70 -4.39 -13.01
N CYS A 77 0.72 -4.92 -11.79
CA CYS A 77 -0.23 -5.94 -11.36
C CYS A 77 -1.67 -5.42 -11.38
N VAL A 78 -1.89 -4.23 -10.83
CA VAL A 78 -3.20 -3.58 -10.84
C VAL A 78 -3.62 -3.23 -12.27
N LYS A 79 -2.75 -2.55 -13.01
CA LYS A 79 -3.02 -2.12 -14.38
C LYS A 79 -3.32 -3.28 -15.30
N LEU A 80 -2.49 -4.32 -15.30
CA LEU A 80 -2.69 -5.51 -16.12
C LEU A 80 -4.00 -6.21 -15.78
N TYR A 81 -4.32 -6.34 -14.47
CA TYR A 81 -5.58 -6.93 -14.06
C TYR A 81 -6.77 -6.13 -14.58
N LEU A 82 -6.80 -4.83 -14.34
CA LEU A 82 -7.94 -3.97 -14.70
C LEU A 82 -8.15 -3.85 -16.21
N GLU A 83 -7.08 -3.74 -16.99
CA GLU A 83 -7.18 -3.47 -18.42
C GLU A 83 -7.25 -4.74 -19.29
N ALA A 84 -6.74 -5.87 -18.83
CA ALA A 84 -6.60 -7.05 -19.68
C ALA A 84 -7.23 -8.34 -19.12
N ILE A 85 -7.40 -8.49 -17.80
CA ILE A 85 -7.76 -9.77 -17.17
C ILE A 85 -9.15 -9.73 -16.54
N SER A 86 -9.62 -8.58 -16.10
CA SER A 86 -10.82 -8.41 -15.26
C SER A 86 -12.16 -8.65 -15.95
N ALA A 87 -12.18 -9.23 -17.16
CA ALA A 87 -13.41 -9.38 -17.96
C ALA A 87 -14.59 -10.01 -17.18
N ASP A 88 -14.30 -10.97 -16.29
CA ASP A 88 -15.33 -11.69 -15.52
C ASP A 88 -15.60 -11.06 -14.14
N ILE A 89 -14.57 -10.44 -13.52
CA ILE A 89 -14.65 -9.89 -12.16
C ILE A 89 -13.97 -8.52 -12.13
N TYR A 90 -14.70 -7.47 -12.50
CA TYR A 90 -14.22 -6.11 -12.35
C TYR A 90 -14.39 -5.65 -10.89
N PRO A 91 -13.31 -5.19 -10.20
CA PRO A 91 -13.38 -4.89 -8.78
C PRO A 91 -14.15 -3.58 -8.51
N GLU A 92 -14.83 -3.55 -7.36
CA GLU A 92 -15.45 -2.36 -6.79
C GLU A 92 -14.50 -1.65 -5.82
N TYR A 93 -13.49 -2.39 -5.36
CA TYR A 93 -12.52 -1.92 -4.38
C TYR A 93 -11.16 -2.56 -4.60
N VAL A 94 -10.09 -1.82 -4.35
CA VAL A 94 -8.72 -2.34 -4.40
C VAL A 94 -8.04 -2.13 -3.05
N ILE A 95 -7.40 -3.18 -2.52
CA ILE A 95 -6.57 -3.10 -1.33
C ILE A 95 -5.15 -3.51 -1.72
N SER A 96 -4.20 -2.62 -1.47
CA SER A 96 -2.78 -2.89 -1.62
C SER A 96 -2.14 -3.07 -0.24
N GLY A 97 -1.60 -4.23 0.03
CA GLY A 97 -0.94 -4.54 1.30
C GLY A 97 -1.19 -5.99 1.78
N ILE A 98 -1.07 -6.29 3.06
CA ILE A 98 -0.58 -5.40 4.14
C ILE A 98 0.94 -5.38 4.08
N ASN A 99 1.51 -4.21 3.84
CA ASN A 99 2.94 -4.03 3.72
C ASN A 99 3.68 -4.28 5.04
N HIS A 100 4.84 -4.93 4.95
CA HIS A 100 5.77 -5.09 6.06
C HIS A 100 6.63 -3.83 6.25
N GLY A 101 6.14 -2.90 7.00
CA GLY A 101 6.73 -1.58 7.25
C GLY A 101 5.73 -0.46 6.99
N ALA A 102 5.76 0.58 7.81
CA ALA A 102 4.88 1.72 7.65
C ALA A 102 5.29 2.59 6.44
N ASN A 103 4.29 3.09 5.72
CA ASN A 103 4.46 4.08 4.64
C ASN A 103 3.90 5.42 5.10
N LEU A 104 4.68 6.17 5.89
CA LEU A 104 4.30 7.42 6.53
C LEU A 104 4.94 8.64 5.87
N GLY A 105 4.21 9.75 5.87
CA GLY A 105 4.71 11.02 5.37
C GLY A 105 5.21 10.93 3.92
N THR A 106 6.43 11.43 3.68
CA THR A 106 7.05 11.46 2.35
C THR A 106 7.38 10.08 1.78
N ASP A 107 7.41 9.00 2.60
CA ASP A 107 7.69 7.64 2.12
C ASP A 107 6.61 7.12 1.17
N VAL A 108 5.38 7.64 1.26
CA VAL A 108 4.28 7.36 0.33
C VAL A 108 4.71 7.51 -1.14
N LEU A 109 5.59 8.47 -1.44
CA LEU A 109 6.05 8.73 -2.81
C LEU A 109 6.94 7.59 -3.35
N TYR A 110 7.63 6.87 -2.48
CA TYR A 110 8.53 5.76 -2.83
C TYR A 110 7.87 4.39 -2.69
N SER A 111 6.72 4.32 -2.01
CA SER A 111 6.03 3.07 -1.67
C SER A 111 5.39 2.42 -2.89
N GLY A 112 5.76 1.15 -3.16
CA GLY A 112 5.07 0.31 -4.14
C GLY A 112 3.62 0.03 -3.72
N THR A 113 3.38 -0.21 -2.42
CA THR A 113 2.05 -0.42 -1.84
C THR A 113 1.13 0.76 -2.08
N ALA A 114 1.56 1.99 -1.74
CA ALA A 114 0.75 3.20 -1.93
C ALA A 114 0.47 3.46 -3.41
N ASN A 115 1.47 3.27 -4.26
CA ASN A 115 1.35 3.56 -5.68
C ASN A 115 0.57 2.49 -6.46
N ALA A 116 0.50 1.23 -6.00
CA ALA A 116 -0.43 0.25 -6.55
C ALA A 116 -1.90 0.62 -6.26
N ALA A 117 -2.19 1.12 -5.05
CA ALA A 117 -3.52 1.65 -4.74
C ALA A 117 -3.82 2.92 -5.57
N MET A 118 -2.82 3.78 -5.79
CA MET A 118 -2.94 4.95 -6.66
C MET A 118 -3.29 4.55 -8.11
N GLU A 119 -2.72 3.48 -8.65
CA GLU A 119 -3.06 2.99 -9.99
C GLU A 119 -4.55 2.63 -10.10
N ALA A 120 -5.12 1.97 -9.09
CA ALA A 120 -6.55 1.68 -9.05
C ALA A 120 -7.40 2.97 -8.97
N TYR A 121 -6.98 3.93 -8.17
CA TYR A 121 -7.65 5.22 -8.06
C TYR A 121 -7.66 5.97 -9.39
N LEU A 122 -6.57 5.93 -10.17
CA LEU A 122 -6.49 6.50 -11.53
C LEU A 122 -7.48 5.82 -12.50
N HIS A 123 -7.86 4.56 -12.26
CA HIS A 123 -8.89 3.84 -12.99
C HIS A 123 -10.32 4.07 -12.47
N GLY A 124 -10.50 5.02 -11.56
CA GLY A 124 -11.82 5.36 -10.99
C GLY A 124 -12.34 4.36 -9.98
N ILE A 125 -11.47 3.59 -9.33
CA ILE A 125 -11.84 2.61 -8.32
C ILE A 125 -11.33 3.09 -6.95
N THR A 126 -12.21 3.03 -5.93
CA THR A 126 -11.78 3.31 -4.55
C THR A 126 -10.69 2.34 -4.12
N ALA A 127 -9.62 2.87 -3.54
CA ALA A 127 -8.46 2.07 -3.18
C ALA A 127 -7.89 2.45 -1.81
N THR A 128 -7.34 1.45 -1.12
CA THR A 128 -6.63 1.64 0.14
C THR A 128 -5.27 0.95 0.10
N ALA A 129 -4.23 1.71 0.38
CA ALA A 129 -2.92 1.18 0.73
C ALA A 129 -2.89 0.89 2.24
N VAL A 130 -2.44 -0.28 2.65
CA VAL A 130 -2.43 -0.72 4.05
C VAL A 130 -1.02 -1.17 4.43
N SER A 131 -0.51 -0.61 5.50
CA SER A 131 0.83 -0.90 6.01
C SER A 131 0.79 -1.18 7.51
N LEU A 132 1.69 -2.03 7.97
CA LEU A 132 1.88 -2.39 9.37
C LEU A 132 3.31 -2.04 9.77
N ASP A 133 3.50 -1.34 10.91
CA ASP A 133 4.84 -1.04 11.41
C ASP A 133 5.70 -2.30 11.50
N MET A 134 6.95 -2.23 11.04
CA MET A 134 7.88 -3.37 10.97
C MET A 134 8.12 -4.04 12.34
N LYS A 135 8.00 -3.28 13.42
CA LYS A 135 8.18 -3.76 14.81
C LYS A 135 6.83 -3.93 15.51
N SER A 136 5.74 -4.05 14.75
CA SER A 136 4.40 -4.11 15.33
C SER A 136 4.20 -5.37 16.17
N GLU A 137 3.52 -5.18 17.30
CA GLU A 137 2.99 -6.25 18.14
C GLU A 137 1.61 -6.75 17.64
N ILE A 138 1.03 -6.02 16.66
CA ILE A 138 -0.24 -6.33 16.02
C ILE A 138 0.01 -7.37 14.92
N SER A 139 -0.78 -8.43 14.88
CA SER A 139 -0.69 -9.41 13.79
C SER A 139 -1.33 -8.89 12.50
N TYR A 140 -0.90 -9.41 11.34
CA TYR A 140 -1.56 -9.17 10.06
C TYR A 140 -3.04 -9.54 10.08
N ASP A 141 -3.42 -10.62 10.77
CA ASP A 141 -4.83 -11.03 10.93
C ASP A 141 -5.64 -10.00 11.69
N THR A 142 -5.09 -9.43 12.75
CA THR A 142 -5.75 -8.36 13.52
C THR A 142 -5.93 -7.12 12.64
N ALA A 143 -4.90 -6.72 11.91
CA ALA A 143 -4.97 -5.57 11.01
C ALA A 143 -6.00 -5.80 9.88
N ALA A 144 -6.00 -6.98 9.25
CA ALA A 144 -6.96 -7.35 8.21
C ALA A 144 -8.40 -7.38 8.74
N THR A 145 -8.63 -7.90 9.96
CA THR A 145 -9.95 -7.94 10.59
C THR A 145 -10.48 -6.53 10.88
N LEU A 146 -9.66 -5.67 11.48
CA LEU A 146 -10.04 -4.30 11.76
C LEU A 146 -10.32 -3.50 10.48
N LEU A 147 -9.56 -3.75 9.41
CA LEU A 147 -9.81 -3.15 8.10
C LEU A 147 -11.16 -3.61 7.55
N GLU A 148 -11.46 -4.91 7.57
CA GLU A 148 -12.70 -5.48 7.05
C GLU A 148 -13.92 -4.97 7.81
N GLU A 149 -13.88 -4.94 9.15
CA GLU A 149 -14.96 -4.44 10.00
C GLU A 149 -15.31 -2.97 9.73
N ASN A 150 -14.33 -2.19 9.26
CA ASN A 150 -14.48 -0.76 8.97
C ASN A 150 -14.58 -0.44 7.47
N LEU A 151 -14.53 -1.45 6.59
CA LEU A 151 -14.42 -1.25 5.15
C LEU A 151 -15.57 -0.40 4.58
N THR A 152 -16.82 -0.71 4.95
CA THR A 152 -18.00 0.00 4.45
C THR A 152 -18.33 1.27 5.21
N SER A 153 -17.88 1.40 6.45
CA SER A 153 -18.18 2.57 7.29
C SER A 153 -17.18 3.73 7.13
N LEU A 154 -15.92 3.42 6.87
CA LEU A 154 -14.85 4.42 6.77
C LEU A 154 -14.30 4.61 5.35
N PHE A 155 -14.23 3.54 4.56
CA PHE A 155 -13.43 3.54 3.35
C PHE A 155 -14.25 3.46 2.06
N TYR A 156 -15.47 2.97 2.10
CA TYR A 156 -16.30 2.80 0.90
C TYR A 156 -17.60 3.59 0.99
N GLU A 157 -17.82 4.46 0.00
CA GLU A 157 -19.07 5.18 -0.21
C GLU A 157 -19.50 5.01 -1.66
N GLU A 158 -20.72 4.49 -1.89
CA GLU A 158 -21.23 4.25 -3.23
C GLU A 158 -21.28 5.55 -4.05
N GLY A 159 -20.75 5.50 -5.26
CA GLY A 159 -20.70 6.66 -6.17
C GLY A 159 -19.58 7.64 -5.91
N LYS A 160 -18.72 7.39 -4.91
CA LYS A 160 -17.49 8.15 -4.69
C LYS A 160 -16.25 7.29 -4.91
N VAL A 161 -15.21 7.91 -5.44
CA VAL A 161 -13.91 7.29 -5.62
C VAL A 161 -12.93 7.98 -4.68
N ASN A 162 -12.37 7.20 -3.76
CA ASN A 162 -11.45 7.67 -2.75
C ASN A 162 -10.14 6.88 -2.78
N PHE A 163 -9.08 7.51 -2.33
CA PHE A 163 -7.78 6.85 -2.14
C PHE A 163 -7.27 7.13 -0.73
N TYR A 164 -6.97 6.06 0.02
CA TYR A 164 -6.52 6.14 1.40
C TYR A 164 -5.17 5.46 1.58
N ASN A 165 -4.32 6.06 2.43
CA ASN A 165 -3.14 5.44 2.99
C ASN A 165 -3.39 5.15 4.47
N VAL A 166 -3.38 3.87 4.86
CA VAL A 166 -3.68 3.40 6.21
C VAL A 166 -2.43 2.77 6.81
N ASN A 167 -2.02 3.24 7.97
CA ASN A 167 -0.89 2.68 8.69
C ASN A 167 -1.31 2.21 10.08
N PHE A 168 -1.08 0.93 10.34
CA PHE A 168 -1.22 0.33 11.66
C PHE A 168 0.04 0.60 12.47
N PRO A 169 -0.11 1.05 13.73
CA PRO A 169 1.00 1.44 14.58
C PRO A 169 1.76 0.22 15.12
N ARG A 170 2.85 0.48 15.81
CA ARG A 170 3.61 -0.56 16.51
C ARG A 170 2.76 -1.28 17.56
N GLN A 171 1.98 -0.54 18.32
CA GLN A 171 1.03 -1.02 19.32
C GLN A 171 -0.16 -0.06 19.38
N PHE A 172 -1.32 -0.54 19.79
CA PHE A 172 -2.48 0.35 19.97
C PHE A 172 -2.33 1.22 21.22
N CYS A 173 -2.94 2.42 21.17
CA CYS A 173 -3.07 3.28 22.35
C CYS A 173 -3.89 2.60 23.47
N GLU A 174 -3.84 3.13 24.69
CA GLU A 174 -4.53 2.55 25.87
C GLU A 174 -6.05 2.34 25.67
N GLY A 175 -6.68 3.11 24.76
CA GLY A 175 -8.11 2.97 24.42
C GLY A 175 -8.40 1.84 23.41
N GLY A 176 -7.40 1.06 22.98
CA GLY A 176 -7.52 0.05 21.94
C GLY A 176 -7.43 0.62 20.51
N PRO A 177 -7.79 -0.15 19.49
CA PRO A 177 -7.69 0.28 18.10
C PRO A 177 -8.61 1.45 17.79
N GLN A 178 -8.03 2.55 17.29
CA GLN A 178 -8.75 3.74 16.88
C GLN A 178 -8.22 4.25 15.54
N PHE A 179 -9.13 4.43 14.57
CA PHE A 179 -8.83 5.06 13.29
C PHE A 179 -8.94 6.58 13.43
N VAL A 180 -7.91 7.30 13.00
CA VAL A 180 -7.87 8.77 13.00
C VAL A 180 -7.51 9.29 11.62
N PHE A 181 -8.26 10.28 11.14
CA PHE A 181 -7.93 10.94 9.87
C PHE A 181 -6.77 11.89 10.06
N THR A 182 -5.82 11.81 9.14
CA THR A 182 -4.54 12.51 9.21
C THR A 182 -4.19 13.18 7.90
N GLN A 183 -3.17 14.02 7.92
CA GLN A 183 -2.43 14.49 6.75
C GLN A 183 -1.07 13.82 6.71
N LEU A 184 -0.44 13.78 5.54
CA LEU A 184 0.94 13.30 5.42
C LEU A 184 1.89 14.21 6.23
N GLY A 185 2.75 13.58 7.01
CA GLY A 185 3.87 14.24 7.66
C GLY A 185 5.06 14.43 6.71
N ARG A 186 6.15 14.94 7.26
CA ARG A 186 7.44 14.99 6.60
C ARG A 186 8.39 14.04 7.30
N ARG A 187 8.94 13.09 6.53
CA ARG A 187 9.98 12.17 6.96
C ARG A 187 11.24 12.43 6.15
N ASP A 188 12.34 12.66 6.83
CA ASP A 188 13.67 12.78 6.24
C ASP A 188 14.56 11.64 6.76
N TYR A 189 15.67 11.39 6.08
CA TYR A 189 16.65 10.39 6.45
C TYR A 189 18.03 11.02 6.54
N ILE A 190 18.69 10.88 7.68
CA ILE A 190 20.08 11.29 7.86
C ILE A 190 21.01 10.09 7.63
N ASN A 191 22.21 10.35 7.11
CA ASN A 191 23.18 9.31 6.76
C ASN A 191 22.57 8.22 5.85
N ALA A 192 21.73 8.66 4.88
CA ALA A 192 20.93 7.76 4.04
C ALA A 192 21.78 6.76 3.24
N PHE A 193 23.01 7.09 2.88
CA PHE A 193 23.92 6.21 2.17
C PHE A 193 25.16 5.89 3.00
N GLN A 194 25.42 4.57 3.14
CA GLN A 194 26.63 4.05 3.77
C GLN A 194 27.53 3.50 2.67
N LYS A 195 28.78 3.99 2.63
CA LYS A 195 29.79 3.50 1.72
C LYS A 195 30.27 2.12 2.17
N MET A 196 30.31 1.16 1.22
CA MET A 196 30.75 -0.21 1.43
C MET A 196 31.64 -0.66 0.26
N GLU A 197 32.17 -1.86 0.32
CA GLU A 197 32.80 -2.57 -0.79
C GLU A 197 31.95 -3.82 -1.09
N ASP A 198 31.71 -4.10 -2.38
CA ASP A 198 31.07 -5.32 -2.82
C ASP A 198 32.03 -6.53 -2.78
N GLU A 199 31.55 -7.72 -3.14
CA GLU A 199 32.34 -8.96 -3.14
C GLU A 199 33.56 -8.91 -4.09
N ASP A 200 33.53 -8.03 -5.09
CA ASP A 200 34.63 -7.80 -6.03
C ASP A 200 35.61 -6.69 -5.57
N GLY A 201 35.41 -6.10 -4.38
CA GLY A 201 36.19 -5.00 -3.84
C GLY A 201 35.92 -3.65 -4.50
N ARG A 202 34.76 -3.47 -5.15
CA ARG A 202 34.33 -2.21 -5.75
C ARG A 202 33.53 -1.37 -4.76
N GLU A 203 33.74 -0.06 -4.81
CA GLU A 203 32.97 0.88 -4.01
C GLU A 203 31.48 0.80 -4.39
N CYS A 204 30.63 0.60 -3.38
CA CYS A 204 29.19 0.63 -3.51
C CYS A 204 28.57 1.41 -2.34
N TYR A 205 27.29 1.75 -2.46
CA TYR A 205 26.56 2.50 -1.44
C TYR A 205 25.28 1.74 -1.08
N PHE A 206 25.13 1.46 0.21
CA PHE A 206 23.93 0.86 0.76
C PHE A 206 22.98 1.96 1.24
N LEU A 207 21.72 1.90 0.80
CA LEU A 207 20.67 2.78 1.28
C LEU A 207 20.23 2.31 2.67
N GLY A 208 20.49 3.13 3.66
CA GLY A 208 20.12 2.94 5.06
C GLY A 208 19.88 4.30 5.68
N GLY A 209 20.15 4.43 6.93
CA GLY A 209 20.08 5.71 7.62
C GLY A 209 19.11 5.71 8.79
N GLU A 210 19.09 6.81 9.48
CA GLU A 210 18.23 7.02 10.63
C GLU A 210 17.06 7.92 10.21
N ILE A 211 15.85 7.53 10.62
CA ILE A 211 14.64 8.31 10.36
C ILE A 211 14.68 9.59 11.19
N LEU A 212 14.35 10.72 10.55
CA LEU A 212 14.19 12.01 11.19
C LEU A 212 12.77 12.51 10.96
N ASP A 213 11.94 12.39 11.99
CA ASP A 213 10.51 12.75 11.98
C ASP A 213 10.22 14.05 12.76
N GLU A 214 11.24 14.89 12.99
CA GLU A 214 11.12 16.10 13.79
C GLU A 214 10.24 17.17 13.12
N GLY A 215 9.50 17.92 13.94
CA GLY A 215 8.71 19.07 13.48
C GLY A 215 7.35 18.73 12.89
N ASN A 216 6.92 17.47 12.95
CA ASN A 216 5.59 17.06 12.53
C ASN A 216 4.51 17.55 13.52
N SER A 217 3.39 18.03 12.99
CA SER A 217 2.25 18.46 13.79
C SER A 217 1.42 17.27 14.27
N GLU A 218 0.61 17.49 15.30
CA GLU A 218 -0.35 16.53 15.86
C GLU A 218 -1.32 15.91 14.83
N ALA A 219 -1.55 16.60 13.71
CA ALA A 219 -2.47 16.16 12.67
C ALA A 219 -1.84 15.19 11.66
N THR A 220 -0.55 14.86 11.79
CA THR A 220 0.16 14.02 10.81
C THR A 220 0.01 12.54 11.12
N ASP A 221 0.12 11.73 10.07
CA ASP A 221 0.13 10.26 10.12
C ASP A 221 1.28 9.72 10.97
N ILE A 222 2.44 10.38 10.93
CA ILE A 222 3.62 10.04 11.73
C ILE A 222 3.30 10.15 13.22
N VAL A 223 2.80 11.29 13.68
CA VAL A 223 2.48 11.51 15.10
C VAL A 223 1.32 10.61 15.55
N ALA A 224 0.33 10.38 14.68
CA ALA A 224 -0.77 9.46 14.99
C ALA A 224 -0.24 8.03 15.21
N ALA A 225 0.61 7.53 14.32
CA ALA A 225 1.20 6.19 14.44
C ALA A 225 2.09 6.05 15.69
N GLU A 226 2.91 7.06 16.01
CA GLU A 226 3.73 7.08 17.24
C GLU A 226 2.89 7.01 18.52
N ARG A 227 1.69 7.58 18.51
CA ARG A 227 0.73 7.55 19.63
C ARG A 227 -0.12 6.28 19.68
N GLY A 228 0.08 5.36 18.77
CA GLY A 228 -0.67 4.10 18.75
C GLY A 228 -2.04 4.18 18.08
N TYR A 229 -2.31 5.21 17.29
CA TYR A 229 -3.50 5.31 16.45
C TYR A 229 -3.28 4.68 15.07
N ILE A 230 -4.34 4.14 14.49
CA ILE A 230 -4.34 3.73 13.09
C ILE A 230 -4.57 4.99 12.26
N SER A 231 -3.53 5.46 11.56
CA SER A 231 -3.63 6.66 10.72
C SER A 231 -4.35 6.36 9.41
N VAL A 232 -5.23 7.26 9.00
CA VAL A 232 -5.96 7.22 7.73
C VAL A 232 -5.75 8.55 7.03
N THR A 233 -4.91 8.55 5.99
CA THR A 233 -4.65 9.75 5.22
C THR A 233 -5.35 9.65 3.86
N PRO A 234 -6.37 10.48 3.58
CA PRO A 234 -6.92 10.58 2.23
C PRO A 234 -5.90 11.23 1.29
N LEU A 235 -5.70 10.62 0.13
CA LEU A 235 -4.73 11.04 -0.86
C LEU A 235 -5.40 11.40 -2.19
N GLN A 236 -4.66 12.13 -3.03
CA GLN A 236 -5.05 12.48 -4.39
C GLN A 236 -3.84 12.42 -5.33
N THR A 237 -4.10 12.39 -6.63
CA THR A 237 -3.07 12.30 -7.67
C THR A 237 -2.71 13.63 -8.32
N ASP A 238 -3.49 14.69 -8.07
CA ASP A 238 -3.20 16.02 -8.63
C ASP A 238 -2.09 16.70 -7.83
N LEU A 239 -0.93 16.84 -8.47
CA LEU A 239 0.26 17.48 -7.90
C LEU A 239 0.38 18.96 -8.25
N THR A 240 -0.65 19.57 -8.86
CA THR A 240 -0.63 20.98 -9.26
C THR A 240 -0.70 21.89 -8.03
N ASP A 241 0.27 22.77 -7.87
CA ASP A 241 0.21 23.85 -6.88
C ASP A 241 -0.72 24.98 -7.38
N TYR A 242 -2.01 24.82 -7.10
CA TYR A 242 -3.04 25.79 -7.51
C TYR A 242 -2.84 27.16 -6.88
N ILE A 243 -2.33 27.22 -5.64
CA ILE A 243 -2.07 28.51 -4.95
C ILE A 243 -0.99 29.29 -5.67
N TYR A 244 0.07 28.61 -6.11
CA TYR A 244 1.13 29.24 -6.86
C TYR A 244 0.71 29.56 -8.30
N LEU A 245 -0.03 28.67 -8.96
CA LEU A 245 -0.57 28.88 -10.29
C LEU A 245 -1.45 30.13 -10.35
N GLU A 246 -2.35 30.33 -9.39
CA GLU A 246 -3.17 31.54 -9.32
C GLU A 246 -2.35 32.84 -9.21
N LYS A 247 -1.20 32.79 -8.53
CA LYS A 247 -0.30 33.95 -8.45
C LYS A 247 0.38 34.27 -9.78
N LEU A 248 0.66 33.26 -10.61
CA LEU A 248 1.29 33.41 -11.90
C LEU A 248 0.33 33.92 -12.99
N LEU A 249 -0.99 33.69 -12.80
CA LEU A 249 -2.04 34.10 -13.74
C LEU A 249 -2.60 35.50 -13.48
N ARG A 250 -2.17 36.17 -12.41
CA ARG A 250 -2.49 37.58 -12.07
C ARG A 250 -1.47 38.54 -12.62
#